data_5b1f02322eb023d57195cb4c7cb892a3
#
_entry.id   5b1f02322eb023d57195cb4c7cb892a3
#
_cell.length_a   1.000
_cell.length_b   1.000
_cell.length_c   1.000
_cell.angle_alpha   90.00
_cell.angle_beta   90.00
_cell.angle_gamma   90.00
#
_symmetry.space_group_name_H-M   'P 1'
#
loop_
_entity.id
_entity.type
_entity.pdbx_description
1 polymer ?
#
loop_
_entity_poly.entity_id
_entity_poly.type
_entity_poly.pdbx_seq_one_letter_code
_entity_poly.pdbx_strand_id
1 'polypeptide(L)'
;MANQTTVSNTNAASGGTSPESGEGRKPKYPGIRLTCNGNQLVTQYVETRITEGGIYYPITPSTEGGEIYQQSFAQGELNVFGQQKIAIETEGEHAAQGGATAFSMTGKRAVNFTSGQGIAYAMEQYYHAPGKGSTMVLEVGARALTKHALNVHCGHDDFYGALDTGWIMLMGKTAQQAADQAVILRKVCELSLNPGMNIQDGMLTTHSERTYYAPEADFLREFLGAPWDMIDSPTPAQSELFGPKRRRVPEMMDLKHPVLLGPVQNQEHHMNGVVARRDNFNEPILGFLEDAYKEFGELTGRHYGLVSTYKTEDADTVYVTLGCAAENIEEAVDHLRDNEGAKVGSMHVNVIRPFPEAAVINALRGKKNIIVLERTDEGLSGDNPLARDIRCALSKGVEAHRHKGTLPPIKPEERPLIFRGSYGIGSRDFRPEHVLGAYEYTQGKTHRKDGKGAHDG
;
A
#
# COMPACT_ATOMS: atom_id res chain seq x y z
N MET A 1 27.30 28.43 6.19
CA MET A 1 26.71 28.46 7.56
C MET A 1 25.38 27.77 7.48
N ALA A 2 25.34 26.53 7.88
CA ALA A 2 24.15 25.68 7.77
C ALA A 2 23.29 25.89 9.02
N ASN A 3 22.05 26.28 8.81
CA ASN A 3 21.03 26.32 9.86
C ASN A 3 20.54 24.89 10.13
N GLN A 4 20.86 24.39 11.31
CA GLN A 4 20.28 23.17 11.84
C GLN A 4 18.86 23.47 12.30
N THR A 5 17.88 22.93 11.59
CA THR A 5 16.49 22.85 12.07
C THR A 5 16.38 21.60 12.94
N THR A 6 16.25 21.79 14.23
CA THR A 6 15.98 20.72 15.20
C THR A 6 14.57 20.19 15.00
N VAL A 7 14.46 18.95 14.54
CA VAL A 7 13.21 18.19 14.52
C VAL A 7 12.93 17.69 15.94
N SER A 8 11.89 18.21 16.55
CA SER A 8 11.37 17.73 17.82
C SER A 8 10.69 16.37 17.66
N ASN A 9 11.27 15.34 18.27
CA ASN A 9 10.65 14.03 18.42
C ASN A 9 9.39 14.15 19.30
N THR A 10 8.22 14.12 18.70
CA THR A 10 6.97 13.83 19.42
C THR A 10 6.52 12.42 19.04
N ASN A 11 6.59 11.52 20.03
CA ASN A 11 6.01 10.17 19.96
C ASN A 11 4.52 10.26 19.64
N ALA A 12 4.12 9.74 18.48
CA ALA A 12 2.73 9.43 18.19
C ALA A 12 2.64 7.92 17.88
N ALA A 13 2.47 7.12 18.93
CA ALA A 13 1.96 5.77 18.80
C ALA A 13 0.46 5.87 18.59
N SER A 14 -0.04 5.62 17.37
CA SER A 14 -1.48 5.49 17.11
C SER A 14 -1.79 4.03 16.84
N GLY A 15 -2.18 3.30 17.90
CA GLY A 15 -2.88 2.03 17.79
C GLY A 15 -4.30 2.29 17.26
N GLY A 16 -4.71 1.53 16.23
CA GLY A 16 -6.10 1.51 15.77
C GLY A 16 -6.99 0.82 16.80
N THR A 17 -7.43 1.55 17.81
CA THR A 17 -8.51 1.13 18.69
C THR A 17 -9.83 1.65 18.15
N SER A 18 -10.90 0.85 18.25
CA SER A 18 -12.28 1.33 18.16
C SER A 18 -12.45 2.57 19.04
N PRO A 19 -13.21 3.61 18.64
CA PRO A 19 -13.23 4.87 19.32
C PRO A 19 -13.75 4.71 20.75
N GLU A 20 -12.85 4.78 21.74
CA GLU A 20 -13.25 5.11 23.11
C GLU A 20 -13.69 6.59 23.13
N SER A 21 -14.85 6.81 23.73
CA SER A 21 -15.51 8.09 23.89
C SER A 21 -14.69 9.06 24.74
N GLY A 22 -13.78 9.79 24.10
CA GLY A 22 -13.31 11.06 24.61
C GLY A 22 -14.17 12.17 24.01
N GLU A 23 -14.58 13.18 24.77
CA GLU A 23 -15.24 14.39 24.30
C GLU A 23 -14.32 15.17 23.33
N GLY A 24 -14.09 14.62 22.14
CA GLY A 24 -13.31 15.17 21.04
C GLY A 24 -14.25 15.73 19.98
N ARG A 25 -13.86 16.82 19.38
CA ARG A 25 -14.54 17.46 18.25
C ARG A 25 -14.90 16.41 17.19
N LYS A 26 -16.18 16.30 16.84
CA LYS A 26 -16.60 15.37 15.76
C LYS A 26 -15.80 15.63 14.50
N PRO A 27 -15.34 14.58 13.80
CA PRO A 27 -14.60 14.74 12.55
C PRO A 27 -15.44 15.53 11.55
N LYS A 28 -14.78 16.33 10.70
CA LYS A 28 -15.46 17.14 9.70
C LYS A 28 -16.18 16.29 8.66
N TYR A 29 -15.58 15.15 8.31
CA TYR A 29 -16.06 14.19 7.30
C TYR A 29 -16.06 12.76 7.83
N PRO A 30 -17.07 12.37 8.61
CA PRO A 30 -17.14 11.02 9.20
C PRO A 30 -17.38 9.91 8.18
N GLY A 31 -17.82 10.25 6.98
CA GLY A 31 -18.20 9.32 5.93
C GLY A 31 -19.69 9.00 5.91
N ILE A 32 -20.17 8.53 4.75
CA ILE A 32 -21.55 8.11 4.52
C ILE A 32 -21.64 6.60 4.76
N ARG A 33 -22.38 6.20 5.80
CA ARG A 33 -22.54 4.79 6.15
C ARG A 33 -23.38 4.06 5.10
N LEU A 34 -22.85 2.96 4.56
CA LEU A 34 -23.51 2.11 3.56
C LEU A 34 -23.00 0.67 3.64
N THR A 35 -23.71 -0.25 2.97
CA THR A 35 -23.32 -1.66 2.83
C THR A 35 -22.93 -1.90 1.39
N CYS A 36 -21.72 -2.41 1.16
CA CYS A 36 -21.19 -2.77 -0.14
C CYS A 36 -20.01 -3.73 0.02
N ASN A 37 -19.46 -4.22 -1.09
CA ASN A 37 -18.20 -4.97 -1.09
C ASN A 37 -16.98 -4.05 -1.31
N GLY A 38 -15.77 -4.63 -1.26
CA GLY A 38 -14.52 -3.86 -1.38
C GLY A 38 -14.32 -3.25 -2.77
N ASN A 39 -14.68 -3.95 -3.85
CA ASN A 39 -14.60 -3.41 -5.21
C ASN A 39 -15.54 -2.22 -5.39
N GLN A 40 -16.77 -2.32 -4.88
CA GLN A 40 -17.74 -1.22 -4.92
C GLN A 40 -17.24 -0.02 -4.11
N LEU A 41 -16.72 -0.25 -2.91
CA LEU A 41 -16.26 0.84 -2.05
C LEU A 41 -15.12 1.62 -2.71
N VAL A 42 -14.10 0.92 -3.24
CA VAL A 42 -12.95 1.53 -3.90
C VAL A 42 -13.36 2.15 -5.24
N THR A 43 -14.15 1.46 -6.05
CA THR A 43 -14.43 1.93 -7.42
C THR A 43 -15.58 2.92 -7.47
N GLN A 44 -16.78 2.52 -7.00
CA GLN A 44 -17.99 3.35 -7.12
C GLN A 44 -17.91 4.60 -6.23
N TYR A 45 -17.35 4.45 -5.03
CA TYR A 45 -17.37 5.54 -4.06
C TYR A 45 -16.07 6.35 -4.01
N VAL A 46 -14.99 5.88 -4.66
CA VAL A 46 -13.73 6.63 -4.77
C VAL A 46 -13.37 6.88 -6.23
N GLU A 47 -12.92 5.87 -6.99
CA GLU A 47 -12.26 6.09 -8.28
C GLU A 47 -13.18 6.74 -9.35
N THR A 48 -14.45 6.31 -9.49
CA THR A 48 -15.38 6.96 -10.42
C THR A 48 -15.66 8.42 -10.08
N ARG A 49 -15.42 8.79 -8.82
CA ARG A 49 -15.71 10.13 -8.32
C ARG A 49 -14.54 11.09 -8.38
N ILE A 50 -13.31 10.60 -8.54
CA ILE A 50 -12.10 11.43 -8.51
C ILE A 50 -11.29 11.40 -9.80
N THR A 51 -11.55 10.46 -10.72
CA THR A 51 -10.78 10.27 -11.95
C THR A 51 -11.52 10.69 -13.20
N GLU A 52 -10.77 10.93 -14.28
CA GLU A 52 -11.28 11.22 -15.62
C GLU A 52 -11.08 10.05 -16.59
N GLY A 53 -10.22 9.08 -16.29
CA GLY A 53 -9.98 7.93 -17.16
C GLY A 53 -9.83 6.63 -16.42
N GLY A 54 -10.65 5.63 -16.77
CA GLY A 54 -10.47 4.22 -16.43
C GLY A 54 -10.03 3.45 -17.66
N ILE A 55 -8.81 2.95 -17.67
CA ILE A 55 -8.28 2.15 -18.78
C ILE A 55 -7.86 0.81 -18.19
N TYR A 56 -8.53 -0.26 -18.59
CA TYR A 56 -8.42 -1.53 -17.91
C TYR A 56 -8.65 -2.72 -18.85
N TYR A 57 -8.31 -3.91 -18.36
CA TYR A 57 -8.70 -5.20 -18.92
C TYR A 57 -9.31 -6.06 -17.81
N PRO A 58 -10.51 -6.66 -18.03
CA PRO A 58 -11.22 -7.39 -16.97
C PRO A 58 -10.48 -8.66 -16.57
N ILE A 59 -10.18 -8.78 -15.29
CA ILE A 59 -9.56 -9.96 -14.69
C ILE A 59 -10.03 -10.14 -13.25
N THR A 60 -10.48 -11.35 -12.90
CA THR A 60 -10.91 -11.72 -11.53
C THR A 60 -9.74 -11.65 -10.55
N PRO A 61 -9.90 -11.07 -9.34
CA PRO A 61 -11.12 -10.53 -8.73
C PRO A 61 -11.36 -9.01 -8.94
N SER A 62 -10.63 -8.32 -9.81
CA SER A 62 -10.78 -6.90 -10.07
C SER A 62 -11.78 -6.57 -11.19
N THR A 63 -12.40 -7.57 -11.83
CA THR A 63 -13.35 -7.40 -12.94
C THR A 63 -14.46 -6.41 -12.58
N GLU A 64 -15.09 -6.58 -11.41
CA GLU A 64 -16.19 -5.73 -10.95
C GLU A 64 -15.79 -4.24 -10.90
N GLY A 65 -14.53 -3.92 -10.54
CA GLY A 65 -14.04 -2.55 -10.55
C GLY A 65 -14.11 -1.91 -11.95
N GLY A 66 -13.61 -2.61 -12.97
CA GLY A 66 -13.71 -2.16 -14.36
C GLY A 66 -15.16 -2.01 -14.84
N GLU A 67 -16.02 -2.98 -14.53
CA GLU A 67 -17.46 -2.96 -14.89
C GLU A 67 -18.19 -1.78 -14.25
N ILE A 68 -17.98 -1.50 -12.98
CA ILE A 68 -18.54 -0.34 -12.27
C ILE A 68 -18.08 0.96 -12.93
N TYR A 69 -16.81 1.05 -13.28
CA TYR A 69 -16.26 2.23 -13.93
C TYR A 69 -16.90 2.45 -15.31
N GLN A 70 -17.02 1.38 -16.10
CA GLN A 70 -17.70 1.37 -17.40
C GLN A 70 -19.16 1.80 -17.28
N GLN A 71 -19.87 1.29 -16.30
CA GLN A 71 -21.26 1.65 -16.04
C GLN A 71 -21.41 3.13 -15.73
N SER A 72 -20.58 3.67 -14.85
CA SER A 72 -20.58 5.09 -14.48
C SER A 72 -20.28 6.00 -15.69
N PHE A 73 -19.37 5.58 -16.57
CA PHE A 73 -19.12 6.26 -17.84
C PHE A 73 -20.35 6.20 -18.78
N ALA A 74 -20.94 5.03 -18.98
CA ALA A 74 -22.08 4.83 -19.86
C ALA A 74 -23.33 5.62 -19.42
N GLN A 75 -23.48 5.84 -18.12
CA GLN A 75 -24.54 6.65 -17.52
C GLN A 75 -24.27 8.16 -17.63
N GLY A 76 -23.09 8.56 -18.11
CA GLY A 76 -22.71 9.98 -18.24
C GLY A 76 -22.49 10.68 -16.89
N GLU A 77 -22.21 9.92 -15.84
CA GLU A 77 -21.97 10.49 -14.51
C GLU A 77 -20.69 11.33 -14.50
N LEU A 78 -20.76 12.51 -13.93
CA LEU A 78 -19.59 13.36 -13.70
C LEU A 78 -18.86 12.99 -12.41
N ASN A 79 -17.54 13.23 -12.39
CA ASN A 79 -16.79 13.15 -11.15
C ASN A 79 -17.10 14.34 -10.21
N VAL A 80 -16.58 14.35 -8.99
CA VAL A 80 -16.86 15.41 -8.00
C VAL A 80 -16.34 16.79 -8.43
N PHE A 81 -15.47 16.85 -9.43
CA PHE A 81 -14.93 18.08 -10.03
C PHE A 81 -15.72 18.53 -11.26
N GLY A 82 -16.83 17.86 -11.58
CA GLY A 82 -17.69 18.19 -12.74
C GLY A 82 -17.14 17.75 -14.09
N GLN A 83 -16.17 16.83 -14.13
CA GLN A 83 -15.58 16.34 -15.36
C GLN A 83 -16.25 15.06 -15.85
N GLN A 84 -16.34 14.91 -17.16
CA GLN A 84 -16.73 13.66 -17.79
C GLN A 84 -15.62 12.63 -17.68
N LYS A 85 -16.02 11.37 -17.62
CA LYS A 85 -15.10 10.21 -17.59
C LYS A 85 -14.95 9.60 -18.99
N ILE A 86 -13.86 8.86 -19.16
CA ILE A 86 -13.63 7.96 -20.29
C ILE A 86 -13.36 6.59 -19.69
N ALA A 87 -14.01 5.55 -20.21
CA ALA A 87 -13.72 4.17 -19.89
C ALA A 87 -13.27 3.44 -21.15
N ILE A 88 -12.13 2.77 -21.09
CA ILE A 88 -11.56 2.02 -22.21
C ILE A 88 -11.19 0.62 -21.73
N GLU A 89 -11.88 -0.39 -22.27
CA GLU A 89 -11.47 -1.77 -22.17
C GLU A 89 -10.52 -2.08 -23.34
N THR A 90 -9.35 -2.60 -23.01
CA THR A 90 -8.28 -2.88 -23.97
C THR A 90 -8.24 -4.36 -24.35
N GLU A 91 -7.33 -4.75 -25.26
CA GLU A 91 -7.16 -6.15 -25.65
C GLU A 91 -6.34 -6.99 -24.64
N GLY A 92 -5.77 -6.34 -23.60
CA GLY A 92 -4.99 -7.00 -22.56
C GLY A 92 -4.39 -6.04 -21.57
N GLU A 93 -3.87 -6.57 -20.47
CA GLU A 93 -3.39 -5.80 -19.32
C GLU A 93 -2.16 -4.94 -19.64
N HIS A 94 -1.33 -5.39 -20.58
CA HIS A 94 -0.17 -4.60 -21.04
C HIS A 94 -0.61 -3.29 -21.69
N ALA A 95 -1.59 -3.34 -22.58
CA ALA A 95 -2.14 -2.15 -23.22
C ALA A 95 -2.95 -1.29 -22.24
N ALA A 96 -3.70 -1.92 -21.33
CA ALA A 96 -4.41 -1.19 -20.28
C ALA A 96 -3.44 -0.35 -19.41
N GLN A 97 -2.36 -0.96 -18.99
CA GLN A 97 -1.35 -0.28 -18.17
C GLN A 97 -0.66 0.85 -18.93
N GLY A 98 -0.25 0.60 -20.18
CA GLY A 98 0.35 1.62 -21.04
C GLY A 98 -0.62 2.78 -21.33
N GLY A 99 -1.88 2.48 -21.60
CA GLY A 99 -2.94 3.45 -21.84
C GLY A 99 -3.23 4.33 -20.61
N ALA A 100 -3.33 3.73 -19.41
CA ALA A 100 -3.54 4.48 -18.16
C ALA A 100 -2.35 5.39 -17.84
N THR A 101 -1.12 4.91 -18.07
CA THR A 101 0.09 5.72 -17.94
C THR A 101 0.04 6.92 -18.89
N ALA A 102 -0.23 6.70 -20.18
CA ALA A 102 -0.30 7.76 -21.17
C ALA A 102 -1.41 8.77 -20.86
N PHE A 103 -2.59 8.29 -20.44
CA PHE A 103 -3.70 9.16 -20.06
C PHE A 103 -3.34 10.08 -18.88
N SER A 104 -2.66 9.56 -17.87
CA SER A 104 -2.21 10.37 -16.72
C SER A 104 -1.26 11.50 -17.12
N MET A 105 -0.52 11.35 -18.21
CA MET A 105 0.42 12.35 -18.74
C MET A 105 -0.29 13.51 -19.50
N THR A 106 -1.60 13.41 -19.70
CA THR A 106 -2.42 14.50 -20.29
C THR A 106 -2.96 15.48 -19.24
N GLY A 107 -2.45 15.44 -18.02
CA GLY A 107 -2.92 16.32 -16.94
C GLY A 107 -4.24 15.88 -16.30
N LYS A 108 -4.59 14.60 -16.42
CA LYS A 108 -5.83 14.00 -15.92
C LYS A 108 -5.53 12.82 -15.00
N ARG A 109 -6.45 12.52 -14.08
CA ARG A 109 -6.38 11.37 -13.19
C ARG A 109 -6.78 10.10 -13.93
N ALA A 110 -5.93 9.09 -13.89
CA ALA A 110 -6.16 7.79 -14.49
C ALA A 110 -6.20 6.70 -13.42
N VAL A 111 -7.02 5.67 -13.65
CA VAL A 111 -7.06 4.44 -12.87
C VAL A 111 -7.03 3.22 -13.80
N ASN A 112 -6.41 2.15 -13.34
CA ASN A 112 -6.48 0.81 -13.94
C ASN A 112 -6.87 -0.19 -12.83
N PHE A 113 -7.52 -1.29 -13.21
CA PHE A 113 -7.95 -2.37 -12.31
C PHE A 113 -7.35 -3.68 -12.80
N THR A 114 -6.59 -4.38 -11.94
CA THR A 114 -5.95 -5.63 -12.35
C THR A 114 -5.70 -6.58 -11.18
N SER A 115 -5.24 -7.78 -11.49
CA SER A 115 -4.97 -8.87 -10.54
C SER A 115 -4.09 -9.94 -11.18
N GLY A 116 -3.38 -10.71 -10.37
CA GLY A 116 -2.77 -11.97 -10.79
C GLY A 116 -1.87 -11.85 -12.01
N GLN A 117 -2.18 -12.70 -13.01
CA GLN A 117 -1.42 -12.74 -14.26
C GLN A 117 -1.43 -11.43 -15.03
N GLY A 118 -2.44 -10.58 -14.83
CA GLY A 118 -2.48 -9.24 -15.43
C GLY A 118 -1.34 -8.35 -14.96
N ILE A 119 -0.94 -8.47 -13.67
CA ILE A 119 0.26 -7.78 -13.18
C ILE A 119 1.52 -8.32 -13.89
N ALA A 120 1.66 -9.63 -13.97
CA ALA A 120 2.82 -10.25 -14.62
C ALA A 120 2.89 -9.90 -16.13
N TYR A 121 1.74 -9.88 -16.82
CA TYR A 121 1.69 -9.54 -18.24
C TYR A 121 2.02 -8.08 -18.52
N ALA A 122 1.67 -7.17 -17.63
CA ALA A 122 1.94 -5.73 -17.79
C ALA A 122 3.31 -5.28 -17.26
N MET A 123 4.18 -6.21 -16.84
CA MET A 123 5.42 -5.92 -16.11
C MET A 123 6.32 -4.88 -16.79
N GLU A 124 6.46 -4.92 -18.11
CA GLU A 124 7.25 -3.94 -18.86
C GLU A 124 6.75 -2.50 -18.61
N GLN A 125 5.43 -2.31 -18.59
CA GLN A 125 4.82 -1.00 -18.42
C GLN A 125 5.03 -0.45 -17.00
N TYR A 126 5.18 -1.31 -15.99
CA TYR A 126 5.43 -0.85 -14.63
C TYR A 126 6.79 -0.17 -14.49
N TYR A 127 7.82 -0.63 -15.19
CA TYR A 127 9.12 0.05 -15.20
C TYR A 127 9.08 1.41 -15.92
N HIS A 128 8.16 1.59 -16.89
CA HIS A 128 8.04 2.83 -17.64
C HIS A 128 7.35 3.95 -16.86
N ALA A 129 6.30 3.64 -16.13
CA ALA A 129 5.43 4.64 -15.50
C ALA A 129 6.16 5.57 -14.52
N PRO A 130 6.99 5.07 -13.57
CA PRO A 130 7.75 5.92 -12.66
C PRO A 130 8.69 6.87 -13.38
N GLY A 131 9.43 6.35 -14.38
CA GLY A 131 10.37 7.14 -15.17
C GLY A 131 9.73 8.30 -15.94
N LYS A 132 8.45 8.19 -16.24
CA LYS A 132 7.66 9.22 -16.94
C LYS A 132 6.94 10.20 -16.00
N GLY A 133 7.07 10.04 -14.68
CA GLY A 133 6.37 10.89 -13.71
C GLY A 133 4.84 10.70 -13.74
N SER A 134 4.37 9.51 -14.13
CA SER A 134 2.94 9.16 -14.12
C SER A 134 2.38 9.25 -12.71
N THR A 135 1.17 9.80 -12.57
CA THR A 135 0.45 9.92 -11.30
C THR A 135 -0.75 8.98 -11.21
N MET A 136 -0.80 7.99 -12.11
CA MET A 136 -1.91 7.04 -12.13
C MET A 136 -1.93 6.16 -10.87
N VAL A 137 -3.10 5.64 -10.55
CA VAL A 137 -3.28 4.62 -9.52
C VAL A 137 -3.74 3.32 -10.17
N LEU A 138 -3.18 2.22 -9.71
CA LEU A 138 -3.56 0.85 -10.04
C LEU A 138 -4.27 0.25 -8.84
N GLU A 139 -5.54 -0.13 -9.02
CA GLU A 139 -6.31 -0.85 -8.01
C GLU A 139 -6.11 -2.35 -8.20
N VAL A 140 -5.60 -3.02 -7.17
CA VAL A 140 -5.22 -4.43 -7.21
C VAL A 140 -6.07 -5.25 -6.26
N GLY A 141 -6.82 -6.21 -6.80
CA GLY A 141 -7.36 -7.33 -6.03
C GLY A 141 -6.33 -8.46 -6.01
N ALA A 142 -5.56 -8.59 -4.92
CA ALA A 142 -4.44 -9.52 -4.84
C ALA A 142 -4.88 -10.96 -5.09
N ARG A 143 -4.19 -11.66 -6.01
CA ARG A 143 -4.53 -12.99 -6.49
C ARG A 143 -3.28 -13.86 -6.60
N ALA A 144 -3.43 -15.14 -6.22
CA ALA A 144 -2.39 -16.14 -6.41
C ALA A 144 -2.00 -16.29 -7.89
N LEU A 145 -0.71 -16.26 -8.17
CA LEU A 145 -0.21 -16.55 -9.52
C LEU A 145 -0.33 -18.03 -9.86
N THR A 146 -0.51 -18.34 -11.14
CA THR A 146 -0.46 -19.70 -11.65
C THR A 146 0.93 -20.27 -11.45
N LYS A 147 1.00 -21.36 -10.67
CA LYS A 147 2.20 -22.17 -10.48
C LYS A 147 1.95 -23.54 -11.13
N HIS A 148 1.60 -24.57 -10.35
CA HIS A 148 1.22 -25.89 -10.87
C HIS A 148 -0.23 -25.94 -11.39
N ALA A 149 -1.09 -25.01 -10.96
CA ALA A 149 -2.48 -24.87 -11.37
C ALA A 149 -2.93 -23.40 -11.31
N LEU A 150 -3.94 -23.06 -12.10
CA LEU A 150 -4.61 -21.75 -12.02
C LEU A 150 -5.44 -21.68 -10.73
N ASN A 151 -5.32 -20.57 -10.04
CA ASN A 151 -6.19 -20.21 -8.92
C ASN A 151 -6.61 -18.74 -9.04
N VAL A 152 -7.91 -18.45 -8.91
CA VAL A 152 -8.47 -17.09 -9.04
C VAL A 152 -8.68 -16.39 -7.69
N HIS A 153 -8.36 -17.09 -6.60
CA HIS A 153 -8.51 -16.59 -5.24
C HIS A 153 -7.23 -15.93 -4.73
N CYS A 154 -7.30 -15.40 -3.51
CA CYS A 154 -6.28 -14.57 -2.93
C CYS A 154 -4.91 -15.25 -2.79
N GLY A 155 -3.90 -14.52 -3.16
CA GLY A 155 -2.47 -14.74 -2.90
C GLY A 155 -1.77 -13.40 -3.05
N HIS A 156 -0.58 -13.26 -2.50
CA HIS A 156 0.21 -12.03 -2.60
C HIS A 156 1.32 -12.12 -3.63
N ASP A 157 1.38 -13.23 -4.36
CA ASP A 157 2.43 -13.52 -5.34
C ASP A 157 2.49 -12.47 -6.46
N ASP A 158 1.34 -11.94 -6.87
CA ASP A 158 1.19 -11.03 -8.01
C ASP A 158 1.86 -9.68 -7.77
N PHE A 159 1.45 -8.94 -6.76
CA PHE A 159 2.06 -7.64 -6.47
C PHE A 159 3.49 -7.78 -5.93
N TYR A 160 3.82 -8.90 -5.29
CA TYR A 160 5.20 -9.17 -4.91
C TYR A 160 6.13 -9.28 -6.11
N GLY A 161 5.64 -9.74 -7.26
CA GLY A 161 6.40 -9.71 -8.50
C GLY A 161 6.77 -8.30 -8.96
N ALA A 162 6.02 -7.28 -8.55
CA ALA A 162 6.22 -5.89 -8.96
C ALA A 162 6.93 -5.00 -7.92
N LEU A 163 7.45 -5.56 -6.83
CA LEU A 163 8.04 -4.80 -5.70
C LEU A 163 9.14 -3.81 -6.11
N ASP A 164 9.95 -4.16 -7.11
CA ASP A 164 11.15 -3.40 -7.48
C ASP A 164 10.95 -2.58 -8.77
N THR A 165 9.70 -2.26 -9.11
CA THR A 165 9.37 -1.50 -10.32
C THR A 165 9.32 0.02 -10.12
N GLY A 166 9.48 0.49 -8.89
CA GLY A 166 9.51 1.93 -8.55
C GLY A 166 8.14 2.55 -8.26
N TRP A 167 7.12 1.74 -7.99
CA TRP A 167 5.78 2.18 -7.61
C TRP A 167 5.65 2.35 -6.10
N ILE A 168 4.80 3.31 -5.69
CA ILE A 168 4.31 3.38 -4.32
C ILE A 168 3.30 2.25 -4.13
N MET A 169 3.44 1.43 -3.08
CA MET A 169 2.55 0.29 -2.85
C MET A 169 1.96 0.36 -1.45
N LEU A 170 0.63 0.42 -1.36
CA LEU A 170 -0.12 0.38 -0.11
C LEU A 170 -1.00 -0.86 -0.05
N MET A 171 -1.09 -1.47 1.14
CA MET A 171 -1.95 -2.63 1.40
C MET A 171 -2.98 -2.30 2.48
N GLY A 172 -4.26 -2.50 2.17
CA GLY A 172 -5.34 -2.37 3.14
C GLY A 172 -5.58 -3.67 3.90
N LYS A 173 -5.73 -3.62 5.24
CA LYS A 173 -6.18 -4.78 6.02
C LYS A 173 -7.69 -5.01 5.92
N THR A 174 -8.45 -3.99 5.53
CA THR A 174 -9.91 -4.05 5.31
C THR A 174 -10.27 -3.29 4.05
N ALA A 175 -11.47 -3.51 3.50
CA ALA A 175 -11.97 -2.72 2.38
C ALA A 175 -12.11 -1.22 2.73
N GLN A 176 -12.44 -0.89 3.99
CA GLN A 176 -12.45 0.52 4.43
C GLN A 176 -11.06 1.14 4.29
N GLN A 177 -10.03 0.47 4.79
CA GLN A 177 -8.67 0.98 4.69
C GLN A 177 -8.22 1.06 3.23
N ALA A 178 -8.56 0.08 2.39
CA ALA A 178 -8.23 0.11 0.96
C ALA A 178 -8.87 1.32 0.25
N ALA A 179 -10.13 1.62 0.52
CA ALA A 179 -10.81 2.79 -0.04
C ALA A 179 -10.23 4.12 0.47
N ASP A 180 -9.93 4.21 1.75
CA ASP A 180 -9.30 5.38 2.35
C ASP A 180 -7.87 5.58 1.79
N GLN A 181 -7.12 4.49 1.63
CA GLN A 181 -5.79 4.51 1.02
C GLN A 181 -5.81 4.86 -0.47
N ALA A 182 -6.86 4.52 -1.23
CA ALA A 182 -7.00 4.95 -2.62
C ALA A 182 -6.96 6.50 -2.72
N VAL A 183 -7.65 7.19 -1.82
CA VAL A 183 -7.67 8.66 -1.76
C VAL A 183 -6.30 9.21 -1.31
N ILE A 184 -5.71 8.62 -0.26
CA ILE A 184 -4.40 9.04 0.28
C ILE A 184 -3.31 8.83 -0.77
N LEU A 185 -3.28 7.64 -1.40
CA LEU A 185 -2.30 7.29 -2.42
C LEU A 185 -2.39 8.23 -3.62
N ARG A 186 -3.60 8.57 -4.08
CA ARG A 186 -3.82 9.53 -5.16
C ARG A 186 -3.12 10.86 -4.88
N LYS A 187 -3.31 11.42 -3.68
CA LYS A 187 -2.65 12.65 -3.25
C LYS A 187 -1.13 12.53 -3.29
N VAL A 188 -0.58 11.44 -2.77
CA VAL A 188 0.88 11.22 -2.72
C VAL A 188 1.46 11.00 -4.11
N CYS A 189 0.79 10.26 -4.99
CA CYS A 189 1.19 10.10 -6.39
C CYS A 189 1.33 11.46 -7.10
N GLU A 190 0.36 12.35 -6.87
CA GLU A 190 0.36 13.69 -7.46
C GLU A 190 1.45 14.61 -6.87
N LEU A 191 1.74 14.51 -5.58
CA LEU A 191 2.81 15.28 -4.94
C LEU A 191 4.19 14.80 -5.34
N SER A 192 4.38 13.49 -5.46
CA SER A 192 5.69 12.87 -5.74
C SER A 192 5.98 12.67 -7.23
N LEU A 193 4.98 12.77 -8.12
CA LEU A 193 5.05 12.37 -9.53
C LEU A 193 5.52 10.92 -9.69
N ASN A 194 4.92 10.03 -8.89
CA ASN A 194 5.11 8.59 -8.94
C ASN A 194 3.77 7.88 -9.04
N PRO A 195 3.68 6.78 -9.79
CA PRO A 195 2.48 5.96 -9.81
C PRO A 195 2.33 5.15 -8.51
N GLY A 196 1.11 4.74 -8.20
CA GLY A 196 0.82 3.96 -7.00
C GLY A 196 -0.04 2.74 -7.25
N MET A 197 0.19 1.67 -6.48
CA MET A 197 -0.65 0.49 -6.38
C MET A 197 -1.37 0.50 -5.03
N ASN A 198 -2.70 0.47 -5.07
CA ASN A 198 -3.54 0.28 -3.91
C ASN A 198 -4.06 -1.14 -3.90
N ILE A 199 -3.77 -1.89 -2.85
CA ILE A 199 -3.90 -3.35 -2.84
C ILE A 199 -4.88 -3.77 -1.75
N GLN A 200 -5.80 -4.68 -2.08
CA GLN A 200 -6.66 -5.38 -1.14
C GLN A 200 -6.70 -6.88 -1.46
N ASP A 201 -7.01 -7.71 -0.47
CA ASP A 201 -7.11 -9.16 -0.64
C ASP A 201 -8.25 -9.54 -1.59
N GLY A 202 -7.90 -10.20 -2.70
CA GLY A 202 -8.86 -10.68 -3.67
C GLY A 202 -9.83 -11.69 -3.08
N MET A 203 -11.10 -11.63 -3.47
CA MET A 203 -12.23 -12.41 -2.95
C MET A 203 -12.53 -12.14 -1.47
N LEU A 204 -11.53 -12.18 -0.60
CA LEU A 204 -11.70 -12.05 0.85
C LEU A 204 -12.08 -10.63 1.30
N THR A 205 -11.58 -9.63 0.59
CA THR A 205 -11.89 -8.21 0.84
C THR A 205 -12.68 -7.62 -0.31
N THR A 206 -12.27 -7.89 -1.55
CA THR A 206 -12.90 -7.31 -2.75
C THR A 206 -14.38 -7.66 -2.88
N HIS A 207 -14.81 -8.86 -2.45
CA HIS A 207 -16.19 -9.38 -2.60
C HIS A 207 -16.91 -9.55 -1.26
N SER A 208 -16.30 -9.21 -0.14
CA SER A 208 -16.95 -9.32 1.18
C SER A 208 -17.83 -8.10 1.43
N GLU A 209 -19.14 -8.34 1.56
CA GLU A 209 -20.10 -7.29 1.90
C GLU A 209 -20.09 -7.01 3.39
N ARG A 210 -19.85 -5.76 3.74
CA ARG A 210 -19.89 -5.25 5.12
C ARG A 210 -20.42 -3.81 5.13
N THR A 211 -20.62 -3.27 6.30
CA THR A 211 -20.94 -1.85 6.48
C THR A 211 -19.65 -1.04 6.51
N TYR A 212 -19.56 -0.04 5.65
CA TYR A 212 -18.44 0.87 5.50
C TYR A 212 -18.88 2.34 5.49
N TYR A 213 -17.91 3.23 5.45
CA TYR A 213 -18.09 4.68 5.37
C TYR A 213 -17.48 5.20 4.06
N ALA A 214 -18.33 5.50 3.08
CA ALA A 214 -17.91 6.11 1.82
C ALA A 214 -17.54 7.59 2.03
N PRO A 215 -16.53 8.11 1.33
CA PRO A 215 -16.13 9.50 1.45
C PRO A 215 -17.22 10.46 0.91
N GLU A 216 -17.44 11.59 1.57
CA GLU A 216 -18.28 12.67 1.09
C GLU A 216 -17.65 13.38 -0.11
N ALA A 217 -18.47 13.94 -1.01
CA ALA A 217 -17.97 14.67 -2.17
C ALA A 217 -17.12 15.89 -1.78
N ASP A 218 -17.52 16.58 -0.73
CA ASP A 218 -16.80 17.75 -0.25
C ASP A 218 -15.45 17.37 0.39
N PHE A 219 -15.39 16.22 1.06
CA PHE A 219 -14.11 15.67 1.54
C PHE A 219 -13.16 15.40 0.36
N LEU A 220 -13.63 14.72 -0.68
CA LEU A 220 -12.79 14.42 -1.85
C LEU A 220 -12.28 15.69 -2.53
N ARG A 221 -13.11 16.73 -2.63
CA ARG A 221 -12.70 18.04 -3.18
C ARG A 221 -11.66 18.73 -2.30
N GLU A 222 -11.89 18.77 -0.99
CA GLU A 222 -10.98 19.46 -0.05
C GLU A 222 -9.64 18.73 0.07
N PHE A 223 -9.67 17.42 0.26
CA PHE A 223 -8.45 16.63 0.48
C PHE A 223 -7.58 16.54 -0.77
N LEU A 224 -8.19 16.30 -1.95
CA LEU A 224 -7.45 16.12 -3.19
C LEU A 224 -7.20 17.42 -3.96
N GLY A 225 -8.16 18.34 -4.00
CA GLY A 225 -8.16 19.42 -4.99
C GLY A 225 -8.39 18.93 -6.42
N ALA A 226 -8.60 19.84 -7.36
CA ALA A 226 -8.79 19.50 -8.76
C ALA A 226 -7.44 19.21 -9.48
N PRO A 227 -7.41 18.35 -10.52
CA PRO A 227 -6.16 18.04 -11.24
C PRO A 227 -5.47 19.25 -11.84
N TRP A 228 -6.24 20.28 -12.21
CA TRP A 228 -5.74 21.52 -12.80
C TRP A 228 -5.36 22.61 -11.78
N ASP A 229 -5.57 22.40 -10.49
CA ASP A 229 -5.19 23.35 -9.45
C ASP A 229 -3.69 23.63 -9.48
N MET A 230 -3.34 24.90 -9.35
CA MET A 230 -1.95 25.31 -9.23
C MET A 230 -1.48 25.15 -7.79
N ILE A 231 -0.51 24.28 -7.59
CA ILE A 231 0.13 24.03 -6.29
C ILE A 231 1.58 24.53 -6.31
N ASP A 232 2.11 24.85 -5.16
CA ASP A 232 3.55 25.06 -5.02
C ASP A 232 4.27 23.75 -5.37
N SER A 233 5.39 23.85 -6.11
CA SER A 233 6.17 22.66 -6.48
C SER A 233 6.71 22.00 -5.21
N PRO A 234 6.33 20.72 -4.91
CA PRO A 234 6.57 20.11 -3.60
C PRO A 234 8.06 19.88 -3.27
N THR A 235 8.92 19.82 -4.29
CA THR A 235 10.36 19.61 -4.11
C THR A 235 11.18 20.56 -4.97
N PRO A 236 12.44 20.85 -4.60
CA PRO A 236 13.33 21.66 -5.43
C PRO A 236 13.47 21.13 -6.86
N ALA A 237 13.56 19.82 -7.04
CA ALA A 237 13.65 19.22 -8.38
C ALA A 237 12.40 19.48 -9.23
N GLN A 238 11.22 19.44 -8.63
CA GLN A 238 9.98 19.78 -9.34
C GLN A 238 9.91 21.27 -9.67
N SER A 239 10.41 22.13 -8.76
CA SER A 239 10.50 23.57 -9.01
C SER A 239 11.45 23.90 -10.17
N GLU A 240 12.54 23.13 -10.33
CA GLU A 240 13.44 23.28 -11.46
C GLU A 240 12.79 22.87 -12.79
N LEU A 241 11.99 21.78 -12.79
CA LEU A 241 11.34 21.26 -14.01
C LEU A 241 10.12 22.08 -14.43
N PHE A 242 9.30 22.51 -13.49
CA PHE A 242 7.96 23.10 -13.76
C PHE A 242 7.86 24.56 -13.33
N GLY A 243 8.88 25.11 -12.68
CA GLY A 243 8.81 26.40 -12.00
C GLY A 243 8.30 26.29 -10.57
N PRO A 244 8.23 27.42 -9.83
CA PRO A 244 7.85 27.44 -8.40
C PRO A 244 6.43 26.96 -8.13
N LYS A 245 5.57 26.98 -9.15
CA LYS A 245 4.20 26.45 -9.12
C LYS A 245 3.96 25.57 -10.33
N ARG A 246 3.20 24.50 -10.15
CA ARG A 246 2.76 23.60 -11.23
C ARG A 246 1.32 23.18 -11.06
N ARG A 247 0.72 22.66 -12.13
CA ARG A 247 -0.55 21.93 -12.02
C ARG A 247 -0.36 20.74 -11.08
N ARG A 248 -1.40 20.43 -10.31
CA ARG A 248 -1.42 19.27 -9.43
C ARG A 248 -1.10 17.99 -10.21
N VAL A 249 -1.82 17.76 -11.31
CA VAL A 249 -1.48 16.73 -12.30
C VAL A 249 -0.89 17.44 -13.52
N PRO A 250 0.43 17.34 -13.77
CA PRO A 250 1.06 18.05 -14.88
C PRO A 250 0.62 17.52 -16.25
N GLU A 251 0.48 18.42 -17.21
CA GLU A 251 0.40 18.06 -18.62
C GLU A 251 1.81 17.85 -19.15
N MET A 252 2.25 16.59 -19.22
CA MET A 252 3.59 16.27 -19.76
C MET A 252 3.65 16.42 -21.28
N MET A 253 2.49 16.41 -21.96
CA MET A 253 2.35 16.61 -23.41
C MET A 253 1.98 18.05 -23.77
N ASP A 254 2.50 19.04 -23.07
CA ASP A 254 2.28 20.45 -23.39
C ASP A 254 3.25 20.89 -24.49
N LEU A 255 2.72 21.21 -25.70
CA LEU A 255 3.53 21.67 -26.82
C LEU A 255 4.18 23.04 -26.61
N LYS A 256 3.68 23.84 -25.68
CA LYS A 256 4.26 25.16 -25.33
C LYS A 256 5.39 25.03 -24.31
N HIS A 257 5.34 24.01 -23.48
CA HIS A 257 6.33 23.73 -22.43
C HIS A 257 6.68 22.24 -22.46
N PRO A 258 7.34 21.76 -23.53
CA PRO A 258 7.56 20.34 -23.74
C PRO A 258 8.52 19.77 -22.69
N VAL A 259 8.15 18.64 -22.09
CA VAL A 259 9.02 17.82 -21.27
C VAL A 259 9.41 16.59 -22.09
N LEU A 260 10.70 16.34 -22.23
CA LEU A 260 11.20 15.16 -22.95
C LEU A 260 11.14 13.94 -22.02
N LEU A 261 10.28 12.98 -22.35
CA LEU A 261 10.07 11.75 -21.59
C LEU A 261 10.35 10.51 -22.44
N GLY A 262 11.08 9.56 -21.86
CA GLY A 262 11.31 8.25 -22.46
C GLY A 262 12.21 8.23 -23.70
N PRO A 263 13.23 9.09 -23.85
CA PRO A 263 14.17 9.00 -24.97
C PRO A 263 15.05 7.75 -24.82
N VAL A 264 15.65 7.31 -25.93
CA VAL A 264 16.78 6.38 -25.88
C VAL A 264 18.00 7.13 -25.34
N GLN A 265 18.59 6.61 -24.29
CA GLN A 265 19.78 7.20 -23.67
C GLN A 265 20.98 6.25 -23.75
N ASN A 266 22.19 6.81 -23.91
CA ASN A 266 23.43 6.05 -23.75
C ASN A 266 23.70 5.79 -22.24
N GLN A 267 24.69 4.95 -21.97
CA GLN A 267 25.03 4.50 -20.63
C GLN A 267 25.32 5.64 -19.63
N GLU A 268 25.95 6.73 -20.10
CA GLU A 268 26.33 7.87 -19.26
C GLU A 268 25.12 8.62 -18.71
N HIS A 269 24.14 8.89 -19.57
CA HIS A 269 22.95 9.64 -19.18
C HIS A 269 21.91 8.77 -18.46
N HIS A 270 21.81 7.48 -18.83
CA HIS A 270 20.84 6.57 -18.21
C HIS A 270 21.07 6.44 -16.70
N MET A 271 22.31 6.16 -16.27
CA MET A 271 22.63 6.03 -14.85
C MET A 271 22.36 7.33 -14.08
N ASN A 272 22.74 8.47 -14.66
CA ASN A 272 22.50 9.78 -14.04
C ASN A 272 20.99 10.04 -13.82
N GLY A 273 20.16 9.67 -14.80
CA GLY A 273 18.70 9.78 -14.70
C GLY A 273 18.12 8.91 -13.58
N VAL A 274 18.61 7.66 -13.45
CA VAL A 274 18.17 6.75 -12.37
C VAL A 274 18.52 7.31 -10.99
N VAL A 275 19.76 7.80 -10.81
CA VAL A 275 20.21 8.41 -9.54
C VAL A 275 19.43 9.67 -9.23
N ALA A 276 19.25 10.57 -10.22
CA ALA A 276 18.51 11.80 -10.04
C ALA A 276 17.06 11.54 -9.63
N ARG A 277 16.42 10.52 -10.21
CA ARG A 277 15.06 10.13 -9.83
C ARG A 277 14.99 9.62 -8.39
N ARG A 278 15.90 8.74 -8.00
CA ARG A 278 15.96 8.22 -6.63
C ARG A 278 16.08 9.36 -5.61
N ASP A 279 17.03 10.24 -5.80
CA ASP A 279 17.39 11.26 -4.81
C ASP A 279 16.38 12.44 -4.76
N ASN A 280 15.68 12.72 -5.86
CA ASN A 280 14.85 13.91 -5.96
C ASN A 280 13.33 13.63 -6.03
N PHE A 281 12.90 12.39 -6.37
CA PHE A 281 11.48 12.05 -6.50
C PHE A 281 11.05 10.92 -5.57
N ASN A 282 11.93 9.95 -5.28
CA ASN A 282 11.57 8.82 -4.43
C ASN A 282 11.81 9.12 -2.94
N GLU A 283 12.89 9.82 -2.62
CA GLU A 283 13.27 10.18 -1.24
C GLU A 283 12.12 10.84 -0.44
N PRO A 284 11.35 11.80 -0.97
CA PRO A 284 10.32 12.49 -0.22
C PRO A 284 9.04 11.68 0.02
N ILE A 285 8.85 10.50 -0.61
CA ILE A 285 7.56 9.79 -0.63
C ILE A 285 7.06 9.42 0.77
N LEU A 286 7.93 8.92 1.66
CA LEU A 286 7.52 8.56 3.02
C LEU A 286 7.01 9.76 3.80
N GLY A 287 7.65 10.93 3.67
CA GLY A 287 7.17 12.17 4.29
C GLY A 287 5.80 12.60 3.76
N PHE A 288 5.59 12.53 2.44
CA PHE A 288 4.28 12.83 1.85
C PHE A 288 3.19 11.85 2.32
N LEU A 289 3.53 10.58 2.53
CA LEU A 289 2.60 9.58 3.09
C LEU A 289 2.24 9.93 4.54
N GLU A 290 3.22 10.24 5.38
CA GLU A 290 2.98 10.60 6.79
C GLU A 290 2.08 11.83 6.90
N ASP A 291 2.36 12.88 6.12
CA ASP A 291 1.55 14.11 6.08
C ASP A 291 0.13 13.82 5.58
N ALA A 292 -0.02 13.02 4.52
CA ALA A 292 -1.32 12.67 3.97
C ALA A 292 -2.15 11.80 4.94
N TYR A 293 -1.54 10.83 5.63
CA TYR A 293 -2.20 10.05 6.67
C TYR A 293 -2.67 10.91 7.83
N LYS A 294 -1.84 11.86 8.27
CA LYS A 294 -2.17 12.79 9.34
C LYS A 294 -3.37 13.66 8.96
N GLU A 295 -3.30 14.33 7.81
CA GLU A 295 -4.39 15.21 7.31
C GLU A 295 -5.70 14.42 7.13
N PHE A 296 -5.61 13.21 6.57
CA PHE A 296 -6.76 12.31 6.41
C PHE A 296 -7.41 12.00 7.77
N GLY A 297 -6.60 11.64 8.76
CA GLY A 297 -7.09 11.34 10.11
C GLY A 297 -7.74 12.53 10.80
N GLU A 298 -7.17 13.74 10.66
CA GLU A 298 -7.72 14.98 11.20
C GLU A 298 -9.08 15.33 10.59
N LEU A 299 -9.27 15.06 9.30
CA LEU A 299 -10.51 15.36 8.59
C LEU A 299 -11.61 14.32 8.82
N THR A 300 -11.24 13.03 8.89
CA THR A 300 -12.21 11.91 8.87
C THR A 300 -12.38 11.21 10.21
N GLY A 301 -11.46 11.39 11.16
CA GLY A 301 -11.41 10.63 12.41
C GLY A 301 -10.91 9.19 12.24
N ARG A 302 -10.55 8.77 11.04
CA ARG A 302 -9.93 7.47 10.75
C ARG A 302 -8.43 7.63 10.58
N HIS A 303 -7.66 7.12 11.54
CA HIS A 303 -6.23 7.31 11.62
C HIS A 303 -5.48 6.08 11.11
N TYR A 304 -4.58 6.29 10.18
CA TYR A 304 -3.66 5.30 9.62
C TYR A 304 -2.23 5.81 9.74
N GLY A 305 -1.27 4.95 9.47
CA GLY A 305 0.15 5.28 9.43
C GLY A 305 0.90 4.35 8.49
N LEU A 306 2.22 4.42 8.48
CA LEU A 306 3.06 3.55 7.64
C LEU A 306 2.93 2.07 8.03
N VAL A 307 2.71 1.81 9.31
CA VAL A 307 2.38 0.51 9.89
C VAL A 307 1.23 0.68 10.88
N SER A 308 0.47 -0.39 11.14
CA SER A 308 -0.55 -0.44 12.19
C SER A 308 -0.14 -1.47 13.23
N THR A 309 -0.04 -1.07 14.49
CA THR A 309 0.33 -1.96 15.62
C THR A 309 -0.88 -2.24 16.50
N TYR A 310 -0.95 -3.44 17.04
CA TYR A 310 -1.99 -3.85 17.97
C TYR A 310 -1.36 -4.55 19.19
N LYS A 311 -1.53 -3.96 20.39
CA LYS A 311 -1.02 -4.46 21.66
C LYS A 311 0.46 -4.83 21.63
N THR A 312 1.30 -4.01 20.97
CA THR A 312 2.74 -4.28 20.81
C THR A 312 3.59 -3.70 21.92
N GLU A 313 3.10 -2.78 22.74
CA GLU A 313 3.89 -1.98 23.68
C GLU A 313 4.63 -2.87 24.69
N ASP A 314 3.95 -3.82 25.28
CA ASP A 314 4.48 -4.77 26.28
C ASP A 314 4.74 -6.17 25.71
N ALA A 315 4.57 -6.35 24.39
CA ALA A 315 4.68 -7.64 23.74
C ALA A 315 6.14 -8.12 23.66
N ASP A 316 6.36 -9.39 23.96
CA ASP A 316 7.60 -10.12 23.72
C ASP A 316 7.64 -10.75 22.32
N THR A 317 6.48 -11.15 21.82
CA THR A 317 6.30 -11.75 20.48
C THR A 317 5.34 -10.90 19.67
N VAL A 318 5.68 -10.59 18.41
CA VAL A 318 4.85 -9.80 17.52
C VAL A 318 4.63 -10.54 16.21
N TYR A 319 3.36 -10.72 15.83
CA TYR A 319 3.00 -11.17 14.50
C TYR A 319 3.12 -10.03 13.50
N VAL A 320 3.61 -10.32 12.30
CA VAL A 320 3.68 -9.35 11.20
C VAL A 320 3.02 -9.95 9.97
N THR A 321 2.10 -9.22 9.37
CA THR A 321 1.34 -9.69 8.20
C THR A 321 0.91 -8.56 7.29
N LEU A 322 0.30 -8.93 6.16
CA LEU A 322 -0.37 -8.07 5.20
C LEU A 322 -1.84 -8.51 5.02
N GLY A 323 -2.69 -7.56 4.64
CA GLY A 323 -4.07 -7.83 4.24
C GLY A 323 -5.00 -8.25 5.37
N CYS A 324 -6.10 -8.88 5.00
CA CYS A 324 -7.22 -9.18 5.91
C CYS A 324 -6.90 -10.21 7.01
N ALA A 325 -5.81 -10.95 6.91
CA ALA A 325 -5.37 -11.84 7.99
C ALA A 325 -5.06 -11.08 9.29
N ALA A 326 -4.80 -9.78 9.21
CA ALA A 326 -4.54 -8.95 10.39
C ALA A 326 -5.70 -8.98 11.39
N GLU A 327 -6.97 -8.98 10.91
CA GLU A 327 -8.15 -9.05 11.78
C GLU A 327 -8.19 -10.38 12.57
N ASN A 328 -7.95 -11.52 11.90
CA ASN A 328 -7.89 -12.82 12.58
C ASN A 328 -6.74 -12.94 13.57
N ILE A 329 -5.61 -12.31 13.26
CA ILE A 329 -4.43 -12.28 14.15
C ILE A 329 -4.71 -11.42 15.37
N GLU A 330 -5.36 -10.27 15.22
CA GLU A 330 -5.75 -9.39 16.34
C GLU A 330 -6.67 -10.13 17.31
N GLU A 331 -7.65 -10.88 16.81
CA GLU A 331 -8.53 -11.73 17.63
C GLU A 331 -7.75 -12.84 18.37
N ALA A 332 -6.83 -13.50 17.68
CA ALA A 332 -5.98 -14.53 18.31
C ALA A 332 -5.02 -13.93 19.36
N VAL A 333 -4.53 -12.71 19.13
CA VAL A 333 -3.73 -11.96 20.12
C VAL A 333 -4.54 -11.72 21.39
N ASP A 334 -5.81 -11.33 21.25
CA ASP A 334 -6.70 -11.15 22.41
C ASP A 334 -6.90 -12.45 23.18
N HIS A 335 -7.19 -13.54 22.47
CA HIS A 335 -7.33 -14.85 23.06
C HIS A 335 -6.06 -15.28 23.84
N LEU A 336 -4.87 -15.16 23.24
CA LEU A 336 -3.60 -15.52 23.88
C LEU A 336 -3.31 -14.68 25.13
N ARG A 337 -3.63 -13.39 25.09
CA ARG A 337 -3.47 -12.50 26.25
C ARG A 337 -4.42 -12.83 27.38
N ASP A 338 -5.71 -12.98 27.06
CA ASP A 338 -6.78 -13.12 28.04
C ASP A 338 -6.79 -14.51 28.70
N ASN A 339 -6.48 -15.57 27.91
CA ASN A 339 -6.60 -16.95 28.38
C ASN A 339 -5.23 -17.59 28.76
N GLU A 340 -4.14 -17.14 28.15
CA GLU A 340 -2.82 -17.74 28.40
C GLU A 340 -1.82 -16.78 29.08
N GLY A 341 -2.21 -15.52 29.29
CA GLY A 341 -1.33 -14.49 29.84
C GLY A 341 -0.11 -14.18 28.96
N ALA A 342 -0.18 -14.50 27.66
CA ALA A 342 0.92 -14.33 26.74
C ALA A 342 1.14 -12.86 26.39
N LYS A 343 2.39 -12.41 26.34
CA LYS A 343 2.76 -11.06 25.91
C LYS A 343 2.95 -11.02 24.40
N VAL A 344 1.85 -11.01 23.68
CA VAL A 344 1.82 -11.01 22.20
C VAL A 344 1.15 -9.75 21.66
N GLY A 345 1.53 -9.35 20.44
CA GLY A 345 0.93 -8.26 19.70
C GLY A 345 1.00 -8.54 18.20
N SER A 346 0.46 -7.64 17.39
CA SER A 346 0.54 -7.75 15.94
C SER A 346 0.90 -6.43 15.28
N MET A 347 1.44 -6.51 14.08
CA MET A 347 1.74 -5.39 13.20
C MET A 347 1.29 -5.72 11.77
N HIS A 348 0.52 -4.83 11.18
CA HIS A 348 0.23 -4.80 9.75
C HIS A 348 1.10 -3.75 9.07
N VAL A 349 1.74 -4.10 7.96
CA VAL A 349 2.54 -3.17 7.15
C VAL A 349 1.64 -2.54 6.10
N ASN A 350 1.27 -1.26 6.30
CA ASN A 350 0.35 -0.55 5.41
C ASN A 350 1.06 -0.08 4.13
N VAL A 351 2.33 0.29 4.25
CA VAL A 351 3.17 0.76 3.13
C VAL A 351 4.20 -0.31 2.80
N ILE A 352 4.04 -0.93 1.63
CA ILE A 352 4.96 -1.99 1.15
C ILE A 352 6.15 -1.37 0.44
N ARG A 353 5.92 -0.29 -0.33
CA ARG A 353 6.95 0.49 -1.03
C ARG A 353 6.62 2.00 -1.00
N PRO A 354 7.58 2.87 -0.68
CA PRO A 354 8.90 2.53 -0.11
C PRO A 354 8.76 1.79 1.22
N PHE A 355 9.62 0.80 1.50
CA PHE A 355 9.51 0.04 2.75
C PHE A 355 9.81 0.95 3.95
N PRO A 356 8.95 1.02 4.97
CA PRO A 356 9.07 2.00 6.06
C PRO A 356 10.02 1.49 7.16
N GLU A 357 11.31 1.36 6.83
CA GLU A 357 12.33 0.72 7.68
C GLU A 357 12.36 1.28 9.11
N ALA A 358 12.31 2.60 9.25
CA ALA A 358 12.36 3.25 10.57
C ALA A 358 11.14 2.90 11.43
N ALA A 359 9.94 2.92 10.85
CA ALA A 359 8.70 2.56 11.54
C ALA A 359 8.71 1.09 11.97
N VAL A 360 9.14 0.20 11.08
CA VAL A 360 9.29 -1.24 11.34
C VAL A 360 10.29 -1.50 12.46
N ILE A 361 11.47 -0.87 12.40
CA ILE A 361 12.49 -1.00 13.46
C ILE A 361 11.93 -0.53 14.80
N ASN A 362 11.26 0.62 14.85
CA ASN A 362 10.68 1.15 16.09
C ASN A 362 9.63 0.23 16.70
N ALA A 363 8.81 -0.43 15.87
CA ALA A 363 7.79 -1.36 16.34
C ALA A 363 8.37 -2.71 16.84
N LEU A 364 9.49 -3.16 16.25
CA LEU A 364 9.99 -4.52 16.43
C LEU A 364 11.28 -4.64 17.26
N ARG A 365 12.03 -3.55 17.47
CA ARG A 365 13.26 -3.60 18.29
C ARG A 365 12.97 -3.99 19.72
N GLY A 366 13.85 -4.81 20.32
CA GLY A 366 13.72 -5.26 21.70
C GLY A 366 12.67 -6.35 21.92
N LYS A 367 11.96 -6.78 20.87
CA LYS A 367 11.08 -7.95 20.93
C LYS A 367 11.92 -9.23 20.93
N LYS A 368 11.41 -10.31 21.54
CA LYS A 368 12.10 -11.61 21.55
C LYS A 368 11.88 -12.35 20.23
N ASN A 369 10.63 -12.42 19.79
CA ASN A 369 10.22 -13.17 18.61
C ASN A 369 9.40 -12.30 17.67
N ILE A 370 9.62 -12.47 16.36
CA ILE A 370 8.79 -11.93 15.29
C ILE A 370 8.28 -13.12 14.49
N ILE A 371 6.97 -13.19 14.30
CA ILE A 371 6.32 -14.22 13.48
C ILE A 371 5.78 -13.53 12.21
N VAL A 372 6.48 -13.71 11.09
CA VAL A 372 6.06 -13.14 9.80
C VAL A 372 5.22 -14.16 9.06
N LEU A 373 3.93 -13.83 8.88
CA LEU A 373 2.97 -14.67 8.18
C LEU A 373 2.60 -14.04 6.85
N GLU A 374 2.77 -14.76 5.75
CA GLU A 374 2.60 -14.27 4.38
C GLU A 374 1.69 -15.19 3.56
N ARG A 375 0.83 -14.60 2.73
CA ARG A 375 -0.07 -15.32 1.81
C ARG A 375 0.65 -15.62 0.49
N THR A 376 1.86 -16.12 0.59
CA THR A 376 2.71 -16.57 -0.52
C THR A 376 3.67 -17.64 -0.05
N ASP A 377 4.28 -18.36 -0.99
CA ASP A 377 5.35 -19.31 -0.70
C ASP A 377 6.37 -19.33 -1.85
N GLU A 378 7.56 -18.82 -1.54
CA GLU A 378 8.69 -18.73 -2.46
C GLU A 378 9.73 -19.80 -2.12
N GLY A 379 9.46 -21.03 -2.53
CA GLY A 379 10.20 -22.22 -2.11
C GLY A 379 11.71 -22.21 -2.41
N LEU A 380 12.15 -21.47 -3.44
CA LEU A 380 13.58 -21.34 -3.78
C LEU A 380 14.24 -20.11 -3.13
N SER A 381 13.48 -19.24 -2.50
CA SER A 381 14.01 -18.14 -1.73
C SER A 381 14.26 -18.56 -0.28
N GLY A 382 15.27 -18.01 0.36
CA GLY A 382 15.54 -18.27 1.78
C GLY A 382 14.39 -17.80 2.68
N ASP A 383 13.75 -16.69 2.32
CA ASP A 383 12.58 -16.12 2.98
C ASP A 383 11.59 -15.59 1.94
N ASN A 384 10.33 -15.47 2.31
CA ASN A 384 9.30 -14.75 1.56
C ASN A 384 9.57 -13.24 1.56
N PRO A 385 8.97 -12.45 0.65
CA PRO A 385 9.33 -11.04 0.44
C PRO A 385 9.23 -10.15 1.70
N LEU A 386 8.13 -10.24 2.47
CA LEU A 386 7.98 -9.44 3.69
C LEU A 386 9.01 -9.83 4.76
N ALA A 387 9.26 -11.12 4.95
CA ALA A 387 10.26 -11.60 5.89
C ALA A 387 11.68 -11.11 5.51
N ARG A 388 11.99 -11.05 4.21
CA ARG A 388 13.26 -10.46 3.70
C ARG A 388 13.38 -8.98 4.04
N ASP A 389 12.32 -8.20 3.78
CA ASP A 389 12.30 -6.76 4.05
C ASP A 389 12.43 -6.47 5.56
N ILE A 390 11.73 -7.24 6.40
CA ILE A 390 11.85 -7.16 7.88
C ILE A 390 13.28 -7.47 8.34
N ARG A 391 13.89 -8.56 7.82
CA ARG A 391 15.29 -8.90 8.16
C ARG A 391 16.25 -7.82 7.71
N CYS A 392 16.06 -7.27 6.52
CA CYS A 392 16.89 -6.19 5.99
C CYS A 392 16.80 -4.95 6.88
N ALA A 393 15.59 -4.50 7.23
CA ALA A 393 15.37 -3.34 8.09
C ALA A 393 16.06 -3.52 9.46
N LEU A 394 15.83 -4.67 10.12
CA LEU A 394 16.44 -4.95 11.43
C LEU A 394 17.96 -5.08 11.35
N SER A 395 18.51 -5.63 10.26
CA SER A 395 19.96 -5.69 10.04
C SER A 395 20.57 -4.29 9.88
N LYS A 396 19.94 -3.43 9.10
CA LYS A 396 20.34 -2.02 8.95
C LYS A 396 20.25 -1.25 10.27
N GLY A 397 19.28 -1.56 11.14
CA GLY A 397 19.22 -1.03 12.50
C GLY A 397 20.42 -1.42 13.35
N VAL A 398 20.90 -2.67 13.24
CA VAL A 398 22.14 -3.12 13.90
C VAL A 398 23.36 -2.42 13.33
N GLU A 399 23.42 -2.23 12.02
CA GLU A 399 24.50 -1.47 11.35
C GLU A 399 24.50 -0.01 11.80
N ALA A 400 23.32 0.64 11.88
CA ALA A 400 23.18 2.01 12.35
C ALA A 400 23.69 2.20 13.79
N HIS A 401 23.56 1.19 14.65
CA HIS A 401 24.16 1.19 15.99
C HIS A 401 25.68 1.26 15.95
N ARG A 402 26.30 0.56 15.01
CA ARG A 402 27.77 0.53 14.85
C ARG A 402 28.34 1.77 14.18
N HIS A 403 27.64 2.33 13.21
CA HIS A 403 28.15 3.38 12.30
C HIS A 403 27.37 4.70 12.33
N LYS A 404 26.53 4.91 13.36
CA LYS A 404 25.69 6.13 13.49
C LYS A 404 24.91 6.44 12.20
N GLY A 405 24.21 5.44 11.69
CA GLY A 405 23.31 5.62 10.53
C GLY A 405 22.08 6.49 10.84
N THR A 406 21.28 6.76 9.82
CA THR A 406 20.03 7.57 9.92
C THR A 406 18.85 6.78 10.49
N LEU A 407 18.91 5.44 10.45
CA LEU A 407 17.87 4.57 10.98
C LEU A 407 17.95 4.43 12.51
N PRO A 408 16.85 4.09 13.18
CA PRO A 408 16.84 3.80 14.62
C PRO A 408 17.83 2.66 14.95
N PRO A 409 18.77 2.87 15.89
CA PRO A 409 19.78 1.85 16.19
C PRO A 409 19.19 0.68 17.00
N ILE A 410 19.67 -0.52 16.70
CA ILE A 410 19.37 -1.76 17.43
C ILE A 410 20.69 -2.32 17.98
N LYS A 411 20.75 -2.58 19.28
CA LYS A 411 21.89 -3.30 19.84
C LYS A 411 21.84 -4.78 19.41
N PRO A 412 22.97 -5.43 19.17
CA PRO A 412 23.00 -6.82 18.73
C PRO A 412 22.17 -7.77 19.61
N GLU A 413 22.17 -7.56 20.92
CA GLU A 413 21.42 -8.33 21.91
C GLU A 413 19.90 -8.06 21.91
N GLU A 414 19.46 -6.96 21.30
CA GLU A 414 18.05 -6.57 21.13
C GLU A 414 17.45 -7.10 19.83
N ARG A 415 18.23 -7.80 19.01
CA ARG A 415 17.77 -8.35 17.74
C ARG A 415 16.84 -9.54 17.98
N PRO A 416 15.58 -9.49 17.49
CA PRO A 416 14.63 -10.59 17.67
C PRO A 416 14.99 -11.83 16.84
N LEU A 417 14.50 -13.00 17.27
CA LEU A 417 14.38 -14.16 16.41
C LEU A 417 13.22 -13.95 15.42
N ILE A 418 13.43 -14.32 14.16
CA ILE A 418 12.41 -14.17 13.11
C ILE A 418 11.99 -15.55 12.63
N PHE A 419 10.72 -15.86 12.84
CA PHE A 419 10.03 -17.03 12.33
C PHE A 419 9.22 -16.62 11.11
N ARG A 420 9.13 -17.47 10.11
CA ARG A 420 8.32 -17.23 8.92
C ARG A 420 7.33 -18.35 8.71
N GLY A 421 6.18 -18.03 8.14
CA GLY A 421 5.17 -18.99 7.75
C GLY A 421 4.39 -18.53 6.53
N SER A 422 4.04 -19.49 5.68
CA SER A 422 3.12 -19.29 4.57
C SER A 422 1.73 -19.75 4.99
N TYR A 423 0.69 -18.96 4.62
CA TYR A 423 -0.69 -19.29 4.95
C TYR A 423 -1.64 -18.92 3.81
N GLY A 424 -2.80 -19.57 3.77
CA GLY A 424 -4.00 -19.10 3.08
C GLY A 424 -3.89 -18.83 1.57
N ILE A 425 -2.88 -19.37 0.89
CA ILE A 425 -2.70 -19.20 -0.56
C ILE A 425 -3.92 -19.79 -1.29
N GLY A 426 -4.44 -19.06 -2.29
CA GLY A 426 -5.63 -19.45 -3.00
C GLY A 426 -6.90 -19.38 -2.16
N SER A 427 -6.95 -18.46 -1.18
CA SER A 427 -8.01 -18.28 -0.19
C SER A 427 -8.27 -19.53 0.67
N ARG A 428 -7.26 -20.41 0.85
CA ARG A 428 -7.38 -21.46 1.87
C ARG A 428 -7.68 -20.82 3.22
N ASP A 429 -8.57 -21.41 4.00
CA ASP A 429 -8.97 -20.91 5.30
C ASP A 429 -7.77 -20.64 6.21
N PHE A 430 -7.74 -19.43 6.75
CA PHE A 430 -6.78 -19.02 7.79
C PHE A 430 -7.55 -18.78 9.09
N ARG A 431 -7.46 -19.75 9.99
CA ARG A 431 -8.25 -19.80 11.22
C ARG A 431 -7.44 -19.34 12.43
N PRO A 432 -8.08 -18.93 13.53
CA PRO A 432 -7.38 -18.59 14.77
C PRO A 432 -6.43 -19.68 15.26
N GLU A 433 -6.80 -20.97 15.11
CA GLU A 433 -5.97 -22.11 15.53
C GLU A 433 -4.61 -22.14 14.80
N HIS A 434 -4.54 -21.67 13.57
CA HIS A 434 -3.28 -21.57 12.82
C HIS A 434 -2.37 -20.48 13.41
N VAL A 435 -2.96 -19.39 13.90
CA VAL A 435 -2.24 -18.31 14.57
C VAL A 435 -1.70 -18.80 15.93
N LEU A 436 -2.54 -19.50 16.71
CA LEU A 436 -2.14 -20.11 17.98
C LEU A 436 -1.00 -21.10 17.78
N GLY A 437 -1.11 -21.99 16.77
CA GLY A 437 -0.05 -22.96 16.43
C GLY A 437 1.27 -22.30 16.06
N ALA A 438 1.25 -21.15 15.37
CA ALA A 438 2.46 -20.39 15.07
C ALA A 438 3.13 -19.82 16.35
N TYR A 439 2.35 -19.37 17.33
CA TYR A 439 2.86 -18.96 18.64
C TYR A 439 3.49 -20.13 19.40
N GLU A 440 2.78 -21.26 19.51
CA GLU A 440 3.26 -22.47 20.17
C GLU A 440 4.58 -22.96 19.56
N TYR A 441 4.74 -22.84 18.24
CA TYR A 441 5.99 -23.17 17.57
C TYR A 441 7.17 -22.34 18.08
N THR A 442 6.95 -21.04 18.35
CA THR A 442 8.00 -20.17 18.90
C THR A 442 8.36 -20.52 20.35
N GLN A 443 7.47 -21.21 21.06
CA GLN A 443 7.68 -21.70 22.44
C GLN A 443 8.31 -23.10 22.49
N GLY A 444 8.71 -23.66 21.33
CA GLY A 444 9.29 -25.01 21.25
C GLY A 444 8.26 -26.13 21.39
N LYS A 445 6.97 -25.82 21.39
CA LYS A 445 5.90 -26.81 21.39
C LYS A 445 5.69 -27.26 19.94
N THR A 446 6.24 -28.39 19.54
CA THR A 446 6.02 -28.96 18.19
C THR A 446 4.87 -29.95 18.23
N HIS A 447 3.81 -29.69 17.47
CA HIS A 447 2.72 -30.64 17.22
C HIS A 447 3.07 -31.64 16.11
N ARG A 448 4.33 -32.09 15.99
CA ARG A 448 4.70 -33.17 15.10
C ARG A 448 4.12 -34.47 15.64
N LYS A 449 2.94 -34.86 15.16
CA LYS A 449 2.54 -36.28 15.20
C LYS A 449 3.29 -36.98 14.08
N ASP A 450 4.11 -37.98 14.46
CA ASP A 450 4.63 -39.04 13.60
C ASP A 450 5.68 -38.68 12.52
N GLY A 451 6.64 -37.79 12.80
CA GLY A 451 7.83 -37.63 11.95
C GLY A 451 7.57 -37.18 10.48
N LYS A 452 6.32 -37.03 10.07
CA LYS A 452 5.93 -36.45 8.79
C LYS A 452 5.72 -34.95 9.01
N GLY A 453 6.43 -34.14 8.24
CA GLY A 453 6.31 -32.69 8.33
C GLY A 453 4.85 -32.26 8.27
N ALA A 454 4.41 -31.43 9.20
CA ALA A 454 3.12 -30.78 9.11
C ALA A 454 3.14 -29.88 7.88
N HIS A 455 2.57 -30.37 6.78
CA HIS A 455 2.21 -29.57 5.61
C HIS A 455 0.77 -29.07 5.71
N ASP A 456 0.25 -28.93 6.92
CA ASP A 456 -1.09 -28.42 7.21
C ASP A 456 -0.96 -27.01 7.81
N GLY A 457 -0.45 -26.08 7.02
CA GLY A 457 -0.34 -24.70 7.40
C GLY A 457 -0.81 -23.79 6.29
#